data_f7ad1ec63d96b205ddbfdc631b5f63d1
#
_entry.id   f7ad1ec63d96b205ddbfdc631b5f63d1
#
_cell.length_a   1.000
_cell.length_b   1.000
_cell.length_c   1.000
_cell.angle_alpha   90.00
_cell.angle_beta   90.00
_cell.angle_gamma   90.00
#
_symmetry.space_group_name_H-M   'P 1'
#
loop_
_entity.id
_entity.type
_entity.pdbx_description
1 polymer ?
#
loop_
_entity_poly.entity_id
_entity_poly.type
_entity_poly.pdbx_seq_one_letter_code
_entity_poly.pdbx_strand_id
1 'polypeptide(L)'
;MTVRTQSLAAPDGTTEPVVFLVPHADDETLTTGPAIERAVDEGHHVVVVLVTDGRASAARAATGLTVAEFSLARDREFLAACAALGVGEEQVFLAHCPDGGLTPALAGSVVGTWTGIFPAGRFATTSWTDGHRDHAALGAALRDLAPALAGEVRFYVKPDEWSAARDRPALTVERATGTRYLAACDEYARVDPAAGRYGIGWASVPEVFALRRAVDESRWHGLT
;
A
#
# COMPACT_ATOMS: atom_id res chain seq x y z
N MET A 1 2.42 2.13 -19.37
CA MET A 1 3.20 2.36 -18.14
C MET A 1 4.46 3.13 -18.54
N THR A 2 4.52 4.43 -18.27
CA THR A 2 5.72 5.25 -18.55
C THR A 2 6.46 5.38 -17.23
N VAL A 3 7.35 4.43 -16.97
CA VAL A 3 8.27 4.54 -15.83
C VAL A 3 9.27 5.65 -16.20
N ARG A 4 9.25 6.76 -15.50
CA ARG A 4 10.34 7.74 -15.56
C ARG A 4 11.59 7.05 -15.02
N THR A 5 12.55 6.75 -15.88
CA THR A 5 13.80 6.05 -15.56
C THR A 5 14.81 6.89 -14.76
N GLN A 6 14.40 7.99 -14.12
CA GLN A 6 15.27 8.77 -13.27
C GLN A 6 15.16 8.28 -11.82
N SER A 7 16.25 7.68 -11.36
CA SER A 7 16.58 7.33 -9.97
C SER A 7 15.74 6.23 -9.29
N LEU A 8 15.63 5.06 -9.91
CA LEU A 8 15.26 3.82 -9.20
C LEU A 8 16.45 3.26 -8.38
N ALA A 9 17.65 3.80 -8.55
CA ALA A 9 18.80 3.39 -7.76
C ALA A 9 18.71 3.98 -6.35
N ALA A 10 18.92 3.13 -5.33
CA ALA A 10 19.15 3.59 -3.99
C ALA A 10 20.30 4.63 -4.02
N PRO A 11 20.19 5.76 -3.32
CA PRO A 11 21.28 6.71 -3.22
C PRO A 11 22.48 6.01 -2.61
N ASP A 12 23.59 6.03 -3.35
CA ASP A 12 24.93 5.63 -2.93
C ASP A 12 25.06 4.45 -1.95
N GLY A 13 24.92 3.21 -2.48
CA GLY A 13 25.58 2.03 -1.88
C GLY A 13 25.01 1.52 -0.56
N THR A 14 23.84 1.94 -0.12
CA THR A 14 23.25 1.56 1.16
C THR A 14 21.91 0.87 1.01
N THR A 15 21.71 -0.19 1.75
CA THR A 15 20.50 -0.96 2.06
C THR A 15 19.55 -1.24 0.89
N GLU A 16 19.30 -2.52 0.67
CA GLU A 16 18.30 -3.02 -0.26
C GLU A 16 16.95 -2.33 -0.03
N PRO A 17 16.23 -1.94 -1.11
CA PRO A 17 14.98 -1.23 -0.96
C PRO A 17 13.92 -2.08 -0.28
N VAL A 18 13.01 -1.40 0.44
CA VAL A 18 11.77 -1.98 0.94
C VAL A 18 10.64 -1.54 0.03
N VAL A 19 10.06 -2.47 -0.70
CA VAL A 19 9.00 -2.23 -1.68
C VAL A 19 7.66 -2.63 -1.10
N PHE A 20 6.78 -1.65 -0.91
CA PHE A 20 5.39 -1.88 -0.50
C PHE A 20 4.49 -1.88 -1.74
N LEU A 21 3.91 -3.03 -2.05
CA LEU A 21 2.91 -3.17 -3.10
C LEU A 21 1.53 -3.09 -2.44
N VAL A 22 0.80 -1.99 -2.63
CA VAL A 22 -0.48 -1.77 -1.97
C VAL A 22 -1.63 -1.83 -2.98
N PRO A 23 -2.67 -2.63 -2.71
CA PRO A 23 -3.77 -2.83 -3.65
C PRO A 23 -4.53 -1.54 -3.95
N HIS A 24 -4.95 -0.80 -2.90
CA HIS A 24 -5.78 0.39 -3.04
C HIS A 24 -5.15 1.61 -2.36
N ALA A 25 -5.56 2.78 -2.80
CA ALA A 25 -5.23 4.03 -2.12
C ALA A 25 -5.98 4.07 -0.78
N ASP A 26 -5.28 3.98 0.29
CA ASP A 26 -5.52 3.90 1.73
C ASP A 26 -4.81 2.72 2.42
N ASP A 27 -4.50 1.62 1.72
CA ASP A 27 -3.82 0.45 2.30
C ASP A 27 -2.41 0.80 2.81
N GLU A 28 -1.68 1.72 2.15
CA GLU A 28 -0.37 2.18 2.60
C GLU A 28 -0.46 2.83 3.99
N THR A 29 -1.58 3.45 4.30
CA THR A 29 -1.84 4.08 5.59
C THR A 29 -2.49 3.10 6.57
N LEU A 30 -3.59 2.44 6.15
CA LEU A 30 -4.42 1.60 7.03
C LEU A 30 -3.72 0.29 7.41
N THR A 31 -3.03 -0.33 6.46
CA THR A 31 -2.44 -1.64 6.64
C THR A 31 -0.96 -1.55 7.00
N THR A 32 -0.21 -0.70 6.30
CA THR A 32 1.25 -0.65 6.40
C THR A 32 1.81 0.68 6.93
N GLY A 33 0.99 1.67 7.29
CA GLY A 33 1.45 3.00 7.68
C GLY A 33 2.53 3.02 8.77
N PRO A 34 2.34 2.37 9.93
CA PRO A 34 3.38 2.23 10.95
C PRO A 34 4.66 1.57 10.45
N ALA A 35 4.56 0.58 9.56
CA ALA A 35 5.70 -0.12 9.01
C ALA A 35 6.48 0.74 8.00
N ILE A 36 5.77 1.50 7.14
CA ILE A 36 6.38 2.46 6.21
C ILE A 36 7.10 3.56 6.99
N GLU A 37 6.44 4.15 8.00
CA GLU A 37 7.05 5.16 8.88
C GLU A 37 8.33 4.64 9.50
N ARG A 38 8.30 3.44 10.07
CA ARG A 38 9.49 2.80 10.66
C ARG A 38 10.60 2.60 9.63
N ALA A 39 10.29 2.06 8.44
CA ALA A 39 11.27 1.82 7.41
C ALA A 39 11.97 3.11 6.95
N VAL A 40 11.20 4.21 6.84
CA VAL A 40 11.74 5.55 6.53
C VAL A 40 12.67 6.04 7.65
N ASP A 41 12.26 5.91 8.92
CA ASP A 41 13.07 6.36 10.07
C ASP A 41 14.34 5.52 10.27
N GLU A 42 14.32 4.25 9.89
CA GLU A 42 15.48 3.36 9.87
C GLU A 42 16.43 3.66 8.69
N GLY A 43 16.07 4.63 7.83
CA GLY A 43 16.89 5.07 6.70
C GLY A 43 16.87 4.11 5.51
N HIS A 44 15.86 3.26 5.39
CA HIS A 44 15.71 2.40 4.23
C HIS A 44 15.27 3.19 2.99
N HIS A 45 15.68 2.74 1.81
CA HIS A 45 15.11 3.21 0.56
C HIS A 45 13.71 2.60 0.41
N VAL A 46 12.68 3.37 0.74
CA VAL A 46 11.28 2.91 0.70
C VAL A 46 10.66 3.22 -0.65
N VAL A 47 10.09 2.21 -1.30
CA VAL A 47 9.30 2.35 -2.53
C VAL A 47 7.86 1.94 -2.26
N VAL A 48 6.89 2.77 -2.65
CA VAL A 48 5.47 2.46 -2.50
C VAL A 48 4.79 2.44 -3.87
N VAL A 49 4.09 1.35 -4.16
CA VAL A 49 3.41 1.13 -5.45
C VAL A 49 1.92 0.97 -5.22
N LEU A 50 1.12 1.92 -5.69
CA LEU A 50 -0.33 1.76 -5.78
C LEU A 50 -0.67 0.89 -6.99
N VAL A 51 -1.33 -0.24 -6.75
CA VAL A 51 -1.58 -1.23 -7.80
C VAL A 51 -2.83 -0.91 -8.60
N THR A 52 -3.95 -0.54 -7.95
CA THR A 52 -5.23 -0.30 -8.65
C THR A 52 -5.60 1.18 -8.71
N ASP A 53 -6.56 1.51 -9.56
CA ASP A 53 -7.00 2.88 -9.83
C ASP A 53 -8.24 3.33 -9.03
N GLY A 54 -8.72 2.50 -8.12
CA GLY A 54 -9.84 2.81 -7.21
C GLY A 54 -11.23 2.90 -7.88
N ARG A 55 -11.36 2.64 -9.20
CA ARG A 55 -12.59 2.88 -9.98
C ARG A 55 -13.83 2.13 -9.50
N ALA A 56 -13.66 0.99 -8.83
CA ALA A 56 -14.76 0.14 -8.35
C ALA A 56 -15.22 0.51 -6.93
N SER A 57 -14.63 1.51 -6.29
CA SER A 57 -15.02 1.95 -4.95
C SER A 57 -16.50 2.32 -4.89
N ALA A 58 -17.20 1.79 -3.89
CA ALA A 58 -18.61 2.12 -3.63
C ALA A 58 -18.82 3.62 -3.32
N ALA A 59 -17.81 4.31 -2.77
CA ALA A 59 -17.87 5.73 -2.47
C ALA A 59 -18.00 6.60 -3.73
N ARG A 60 -17.61 6.10 -4.92
CA ARG A 60 -17.65 6.88 -6.16
C ARG A 60 -19.05 7.42 -6.47
N ALA A 61 -20.10 6.62 -6.27
CA ALA A 61 -21.46 7.03 -6.58
C ALA A 61 -21.90 8.28 -5.79
N ALA A 62 -21.38 8.50 -4.60
CA ALA A 62 -21.71 9.65 -3.75
C ALA A 62 -20.95 10.93 -4.14
N THR A 63 -19.91 10.84 -4.96
CA THR A 63 -19.05 12.00 -5.29
C THR A 63 -19.55 12.79 -6.50
N GLY A 64 -20.33 12.17 -7.39
CA GLY A 64 -20.70 12.75 -8.68
C GLY A 64 -19.54 12.84 -9.69
N LEU A 65 -18.36 12.34 -9.36
CA LEU A 65 -17.19 12.36 -10.24
C LEU A 65 -17.29 11.27 -11.33
N THR A 66 -16.75 11.56 -12.49
CA THR A 66 -16.48 10.53 -13.50
C THR A 66 -15.44 9.54 -12.99
N VAL A 67 -15.33 8.37 -13.63
CA VAL A 67 -14.32 7.37 -13.27
C VAL A 67 -12.91 7.97 -13.27
N ALA A 68 -12.57 8.75 -14.30
CA ALA A 68 -11.24 9.35 -14.43
C ALA A 68 -10.96 10.39 -13.34
N GLU A 69 -11.92 11.27 -13.05
CA GLU A 69 -11.80 12.27 -11.98
C GLU A 69 -11.69 11.61 -10.61
N PHE A 70 -12.45 10.54 -10.39
CA PHE A 70 -12.41 9.78 -9.15
C PHE A 70 -11.05 9.11 -8.95
N SER A 71 -10.53 8.40 -9.96
CA SER A 71 -9.19 7.78 -9.89
C SER A 71 -8.11 8.84 -9.62
N LEU A 72 -8.17 9.98 -10.31
CA LEU A 72 -7.22 11.07 -10.07
C LEU A 72 -7.34 11.67 -8.67
N ALA A 73 -8.55 11.75 -8.10
CA ALA A 73 -8.74 12.19 -6.73
C ALA A 73 -8.12 11.19 -5.72
N ARG A 74 -8.31 9.88 -5.95
CA ARG A 74 -7.67 8.83 -5.14
C ARG A 74 -6.14 8.86 -5.24
N ASP A 75 -5.59 9.07 -6.44
CA ASP A 75 -4.15 9.24 -6.62
C ASP A 75 -3.60 10.41 -5.76
N ARG A 76 -4.33 11.55 -5.73
CA ARG A 76 -3.92 12.71 -4.94
C ARG A 76 -3.98 12.46 -3.43
N GLU A 77 -5.00 11.74 -2.95
CA GLU A 77 -5.07 11.32 -1.54
C GLU A 77 -3.88 10.42 -1.20
N PHE A 78 -3.61 9.42 -2.02
CA PHE A 78 -2.51 8.47 -1.85
C PHE A 78 -1.12 9.16 -1.85
N LEU A 79 -0.85 10.01 -2.83
CA LEU A 79 0.42 10.74 -2.92
C LEU A 79 0.66 11.63 -1.70
N ALA A 80 -0.41 12.32 -1.21
CA ALA A 80 -0.30 13.15 -0.02
C ALA A 80 -0.09 12.30 1.25
N ALA A 81 -0.73 11.16 1.37
CA ALA A 81 -0.54 10.24 2.49
C ALA A 81 0.88 9.63 2.48
N CYS A 82 1.41 9.22 1.31
CA CYS A 82 2.79 8.79 1.18
C CYS A 82 3.79 9.88 1.61
N ALA A 83 3.56 11.14 1.17
CA ALA A 83 4.39 12.27 1.59
C ALA A 83 4.31 12.50 3.12
N ALA A 84 3.13 12.39 3.72
CA ALA A 84 2.95 12.48 5.18
C ALA A 84 3.70 11.36 5.93
N LEU A 85 3.79 10.15 5.34
CA LEU A 85 4.60 9.03 5.88
C LEU A 85 6.11 9.27 5.73
N GLY A 86 6.54 10.27 4.97
CA GLY A 86 7.94 10.59 4.72
C GLY A 86 8.52 9.93 3.47
N VAL A 87 7.70 9.38 2.59
CA VAL A 87 8.13 8.80 1.31
C VAL A 87 8.20 9.90 0.26
N GLY A 88 9.35 10.03 -0.42
CA GLY A 88 9.55 11.02 -1.48
C GLY A 88 8.71 10.71 -2.73
N GLU A 89 8.29 11.74 -3.46
CA GLU A 89 7.45 11.60 -4.65
C GLU A 89 8.08 10.68 -5.71
N GLU A 90 9.40 10.72 -5.85
CA GLU A 90 10.16 9.89 -6.78
C GLU A 90 10.17 8.39 -6.42
N GLN A 91 9.76 8.06 -5.21
CA GLN A 91 9.68 6.70 -4.67
C GLN A 91 8.24 6.13 -4.70
N VAL A 92 7.27 6.92 -5.20
CA VAL A 92 5.86 6.53 -5.27
C VAL A 92 5.44 6.28 -6.70
N PHE A 93 4.84 5.12 -6.96
CA PHE A 93 4.46 4.66 -8.31
C PHE A 93 2.99 4.26 -8.36
N LEU A 94 2.36 4.53 -9.51
CA LEU A 94 0.96 4.24 -9.78
C LEU A 94 0.87 3.26 -10.95
N ALA A 95 0.43 2.03 -10.73
CA ALA A 95 0.31 1.00 -11.77
C ALA A 95 -1.05 1.06 -12.51
N HIS A 96 -2.09 1.62 -11.87
CA HIS A 96 -3.42 1.82 -12.43
C HIS A 96 -4.04 0.55 -13.04
N CYS A 97 -3.84 -0.61 -12.44
CA CYS A 97 -4.60 -1.79 -12.77
C CYS A 97 -6.10 -1.56 -12.45
N PRO A 98 -7.03 -2.25 -13.13
CA PRO A 98 -8.45 -2.10 -12.81
C PRO A 98 -8.77 -2.54 -11.37
N ASP A 99 -9.28 -1.60 -10.55
CA ASP A 99 -9.79 -1.91 -9.21
C ASP A 99 -10.99 -2.85 -9.28
N GLY A 100 -11.04 -3.79 -8.35
CA GLY A 100 -12.01 -4.86 -8.34
C GLY A 100 -11.81 -5.89 -9.47
N GLY A 101 -10.75 -5.76 -10.26
CA GLY A 101 -10.43 -6.57 -11.42
C GLY A 101 -9.00 -7.12 -11.46
N LEU A 102 -8.29 -7.11 -10.32
CA LEU A 102 -6.92 -7.61 -10.27
C LEU A 102 -6.89 -9.13 -10.43
N THR A 103 -6.70 -9.59 -11.66
CA THR A 103 -6.57 -11.03 -11.95
C THR A 103 -5.22 -11.56 -11.47
N PRO A 104 -5.08 -12.89 -11.22
CA PRO A 104 -3.78 -13.49 -10.88
C PRO A 104 -2.67 -13.15 -11.89
N ALA A 105 -2.99 -13.08 -13.19
CA ALA A 105 -2.03 -12.71 -14.23
C ALA A 105 -1.56 -11.26 -14.12
N LEU A 106 -2.48 -10.32 -13.84
CA LEU A 106 -2.13 -8.90 -13.62
C LEU A 106 -1.31 -8.73 -12.34
N ALA A 107 -1.75 -9.36 -11.23
CA ALA A 107 -1.01 -9.35 -9.97
C ALA A 107 0.41 -9.91 -10.15
N GLY A 108 0.55 -11.06 -10.82
CA GLY A 108 1.84 -11.67 -11.14
C GLY A 108 2.72 -10.76 -12.02
N SER A 109 2.14 -10.06 -12.99
CA SER A 109 2.88 -9.09 -13.82
C SER A 109 3.40 -7.90 -13.01
N VAL A 110 2.58 -7.34 -12.11
CA VAL A 110 2.99 -6.23 -11.23
C VAL A 110 4.13 -6.70 -10.31
N VAL A 111 3.92 -7.80 -9.58
CA VAL A 111 4.94 -8.33 -8.66
C VAL A 111 6.22 -8.68 -9.42
N GLY A 112 6.13 -9.37 -10.56
CA GLY A 112 7.28 -9.74 -11.39
C GLY A 112 8.05 -8.53 -11.92
N THR A 113 7.37 -7.42 -12.24
CA THR A 113 8.02 -6.17 -12.64
C THR A 113 8.89 -5.62 -11.51
N TRP A 114 8.34 -5.48 -10.31
CA TRP A 114 9.05 -4.88 -9.19
C TRP A 114 10.15 -5.79 -8.62
N THR A 115 9.93 -7.09 -8.57
CA THR A 115 10.97 -8.05 -8.17
C THR A 115 12.09 -8.15 -9.20
N GLY A 116 11.80 -7.91 -10.47
CA GLY A 116 12.82 -7.79 -11.53
C GLY A 116 13.64 -6.51 -11.44
N ILE A 117 13.04 -5.39 -11.01
CA ILE A 117 13.73 -4.10 -10.77
C ILE A 117 14.62 -4.19 -9.53
N PHE A 118 14.13 -4.80 -8.45
CA PHE A 118 14.81 -4.92 -7.16
C PHE A 118 14.98 -6.38 -6.74
N PRO A 119 15.85 -7.17 -7.40
CA PRO A 119 15.94 -8.61 -7.17
C PRO A 119 16.41 -9.01 -5.76
N ALA A 120 17.09 -8.13 -5.05
CA ALA A 120 17.51 -8.30 -3.67
C ALA A 120 16.63 -7.51 -2.67
N GLY A 121 15.61 -6.80 -3.15
CA GLY A 121 14.73 -5.98 -2.33
C GLY A 121 13.89 -6.80 -1.36
N ARG A 122 13.51 -6.15 -0.24
CA ARG A 122 12.48 -6.67 0.67
C ARG A 122 11.11 -6.26 0.13
N PHE A 123 10.16 -7.20 0.12
CA PHE A 123 8.84 -6.98 -0.44
C PHE A 123 7.75 -7.11 0.62
N ALA A 124 6.80 -6.20 0.57
CA ALA A 124 5.65 -6.16 1.46
C ALA A 124 4.36 -5.97 0.65
N THR A 125 3.31 -6.69 1.01
CA THR A 125 1.96 -6.49 0.47
C THR A 125 0.91 -6.95 1.46
N THR A 126 -0.37 -6.92 1.09
CA THR A 126 -1.48 -7.49 1.87
C THR A 126 -1.46 -9.01 1.87
N SER A 127 -2.04 -9.62 2.89
CA SER A 127 -2.09 -11.08 3.05
C SER A 127 -2.90 -11.75 1.93
N TRP A 128 -2.45 -12.93 1.47
CA TRP A 128 -3.24 -13.79 0.57
C TRP A 128 -4.50 -14.36 1.22
N THR A 129 -4.63 -14.24 2.55
CA THR A 129 -5.83 -14.66 3.29
C THR A 129 -6.83 -13.54 3.50
N ASP A 130 -6.56 -12.33 2.98
CA ASP A 130 -7.46 -11.18 3.08
C ASP A 130 -8.83 -11.49 2.45
N GLY A 131 -9.88 -10.92 3.02
CA GLY A 131 -11.24 -11.06 2.50
C GLY A 131 -11.47 -10.32 1.19
N HIS A 132 -10.67 -9.30 0.87
CA HIS A 132 -10.77 -8.56 -0.38
C HIS A 132 -10.01 -9.27 -1.49
N ARG A 133 -10.68 -9.50 -2.64
CA ARG A 133 -10.12 -10.30 -3.73
C ARG A 133 -8.84 -9.73 -4.34
N ASP A 134 -8.71 -8.41 -4.46
CA ASP A 134 -7.51 -7.77 -5.03
C ASP A 134 -6.33 -7.89 -4.06
N HIS A 135 -6.58 -7.77 -2.74
CA HIS A 135 -5.58 -8.02 -1.69
C HIS A 135 -5.09 -9.47 -1.76
N ALA A 136 -6.02 -10.41 -1.77
CA ALA A 136 -5.69 -11.83 -1.84
C ALA A 136 -4.94 -12.20 -3.12
N ALA A 137 -5.30 -11.61 -4.27
CA ALA A 137 -4.63 -11.85 -5.55
C ALA A 137 -3.19 -11.33 -5.53
N LEU A 138 -2.97 -10.14 -5.00
CA LEU A 138 -1.63 -9.54 -4.91
C LEU A 138 -0.76 -10.31 -3.91
N GLY A 139 -1.31 -10.65 -2.74
CA GLY A 139 -0.64 -11.48 -1.74
C GLY A 139 -0.27 -12.87 -2.27
N ALA A 140 -1.18 -13.52 -3.00
CA ALA A 140 -0.92 -14.82 -3.62
C ALA A 140 0.19 -14.74 -4.67
N ALA A 141 0.19 -13.70 -5.52
CA ALA A 141 1.22 -13.51 -6.52
C ALA A 141 2.62 -13.31 -5.90
N LEU A 142 2.72 -12.53 -4.83
CA LEU A 142 3.99 -12.34 -4.11
C LEU A 142 4.41 -13.63 -3.39
N ARG A 143 3.47 -14.34 -2.74
CA ARG A 143 3.75 -15.63 -2.10
C ARG A 143 4.33 -16.65 -3.08
N ASP A 144 3.76 -16.73 -4.29
CA ASP A 144 4.17 -17.71 -5.29
C ASP A 144 5.58 -17.40 -5.83
N LEU A 145 6.00 -16.14 -5.87
CA LEU A 145 7.34 -15.71 -6.27
C LEU A 145 8.36 -15.71 -5.13
N ALA A 146 7.91 -15.62 -3.87
CA ALA A 146 8.77 -15.46 -2.70
C ALA A 146 9.90 -16.50 -2.58
N PRO A 147 9.74 -17.80 -2.91
CA PRO A 147 10.83 -18.77 -2.83
C PRO A 147 12.02 -18.47 -3.76
N ALA A 148 11.83 -17.63 -4.80
CA ALA A 148 12.88 -17.23 -5.73
C ALA A 148 13.53 -15.88 -5.37
N LEU A 149 13.00 -15.17 -4.36
CA LEU A 149 13.51 -13.88 -3.95
C LEU A 149 14.63 -14.03 -2.90
N ALA A 150 15.64 -13.15 -2.98
CA ALA A 150 16.72 -13.12 -2.00
C ALA A 150 16.34 -12.37 -0.72
N GLY A 151 15.45 -11.37 -0.85
CA GLY A 151 15.01 -10.52 0.26
C GLY A 151 13.83 -11.09 1.05
N GLU A 152 13.60 -10.51 2.22
CA GLU A 152 12.47 -10.86 3.10
C GLU A 152 11.14 -10.48 2.43
N VAL A 153 10.11 -11.31 2.67
CA VAL A 153 8.75 -11.06 2.19
C VAL A 153 7.79 -11.00 3.37
N ARG A 154 6.97 -9.94 3.44
CA ARG A 154 6.00 -9.70 4.52
C ARG A 154 4.59 -9.52 3.96
N PHE A 155 3.63 -10.16 4.62
CA PHE A 155 2.22 -10.11 4.28
C PHE A 155 1.44 -9.43 5.40
N TYR A 156 1.06 -8.18 5.18
CA TYR A 156 0.39 -7.37 6.18
C TYR A 156 -1.11 -7.64 6.21
N VAL A 157 -1.68 -7.52 7.41
CA VAL A 157 -3.10 -7.76 7.68
C VAL A 157 -3.73 -6.46 8.17
N LYS A 158 -4.90 -6.14 7.63
CA LYS A 158 -5.66 -4.95 8.05
C LYS A 158 -6.06 -5.03 9.52
N PRO A 159 -6.17 -3.88 10.23
CA PRO A 159 -6.53 -3.86 11.64
C PRO A 159 -7.85 -4.55 11.99
N ASP A 160 -8.87 -4.42 11.14
CA ASP A 160 -10.18 -5.05 11.30
C ASP A 160 -10.18 -6.57 11.11
N GLU A 161 -9.11 -7.12 10.51
CA GLU A 161 -8.93 -8.56 10.30
C GLU A 161 -7.97 -9.24 11.29
N TRP A 162 -7.34 -8.51 12.20
CA TRP A 162 -6.35 -9.12 13.12
C TRP A 162 -6.91 -10.25 13.97
N SER A 163 -8.16 -10.15 14.38
CA SER A 163 -8.85 -11.16 15.20
C SER A 163 -9.54 -12.23 14.37
N ALA A 164 -9.58 -12.11 13.04
CA ALA A 164 -10.26 -13.07 12.20
C ALA A 164 -9.52 -14.42 12.21
N ALA A 165 -10.28 -15.50 12.39
CA ALA A 165 -9.77 -16.85 12.22
C ALA A 165 -9.52 -17.10 10.72
N ARG A 166 -8.26 -16.99 10.31
CA ARG A 166 -7.80 -17.22 8.94
C ARG A 166 -6.73 -18.32 8.96
N ASP A 167 -6.66 -19.08 7.90
CA ASP A 167 -5.58 -20.06 7.68
C ASP A 167 -4.32 -19.32 7.22
N ARG A 168 -3.59 -18.75 8.18
CA ARG A 168 -2.35 -18.02 7.99
C ARG A 168 -1.39 -18.20 9.16
N PRO A 169 -0.08 -17.93 9.00
CA PRO A 169 0.89 -17.91 10.09
C PRO A 169 0.53 -16.91 11.19
N ALA A 170 1.14 -17.07 12.36
CA ALA A 170 0.99 -16.15 13.48
C ALA A 170 1.47 -14.72 13.09
N LEU A 171 0.75 -13.72 13.59
CA LEU A 171 1.07 -12.34 13.27
C LEU A 171 2.22 -11.82 14.13
N THR A 172 3.20 -11.22 13.45
CA THR A 172 4.26 -10.41 14.07
C THR A 172 3.82 -8.97 14.16
N VAL A 173 4.09 -8.31 15.28
CA VAL A 173 3.77 -6.91 15.53
C VAL A 173 4.95 -6.03 15.16
N GLU A 174 4.70 -4.95 14.44
CA GLU A 174 5.66 -3.92 14.08
C GLU A 174 5.09 -2.55 14.45
N ARG A 175 5.73 -1.87 15.42
CA ARG A 175 5.24 -0.58 15.93
C ARG A 175 5.79 0.60 15.14
N ALA A 176 4.97 1.64 15.02
CA ALA A 176 5.42 2.93 14.52
C ALA A 176 6.58 3.49 15.38
N THR A 177 7.40 4.31 14.77
CA THR A 177 8.48 5.06 15.46
C THR A 177 8.05 6.46 15.87
N GLY A 178 6.95 6.95 15.30
CA GLY A 178 6.39 8.27 15.55
C GLY A 178 4.87 8.30 15.31
N THR A 179 4.39 9.38 14.71
CA THR A 179 2.97 9.65 14.49
C THR A 179 2.62 10.06 13.05
N ARG A 180 3.53 9.89 12.10
CA ARG A 180 3.28 10.27 10.69
C ARG A 180 2.14 9.49 10.06
N TYR A 181 1.92 8.23 10.47
CA TYR A 181 0.76 7.46 10.02
C TYR A 181 -0.58 8.12 10.41
N LEU A 182 -0.63 8.90 11.51
CA LEU A 182 -1.82 9.70 11.87
C LEU A 182 -2.02 10.87 10.89
N ALA A 183 -0.93 11.56 10.53
CA ALA A 183 -0.98 12.62 9.52
C ALA A 183 -1.41 12.05 8.15
N ALA A 184 -0.96 10.86 7.79
CA ALA A 184 -1.41 10.17 6.58
C ALA A 184 -2.92 9.85 6.63
N CYS A 185 -3.46 9.44 7.78
CA CYS A 185 -4.92 9.31 7.96
C CYS A 185 -5.65 10.64 7.72
N ASP A 186 -5.10 11.77 8.20
CA ASP A 186 -5.70 13.10 8.03
C ASP A 186 -5.75 13.51 6.56
N GLU A 187 -4.75 13.09 5.75
CA GLU A 187 -4.76 13.35 4.31
C GLU A 187 -5.95 12.68 3.60
N TYR A 188 -6.41 11.52 4.05
CA TYR A 188 -7.61 10.87 3.53
C TYR A 188 -8.92 11.50 3.99
N ALA A 189 -8.92 12.23 5.10
CA ALA A 189 -10.08 12.98 5.58
C ALA A 189 -10.19 14.39 4.97
N ARG A 190 -9.14 14.87 4.31
CA ARG A 190 -9.07 16.24 3.81
C ARG A 190 -10.04 16.48 2.66
N VAL A 191 -10.85 17.53 2.78
CA VAL A 191 -11.75 18.01 1.73
C VAL A 191 -11.25 19.37 1.23
N ASP A 192 -10.78 19.41 -0.02
CA ASP A 192 -10.32 20.60 -0.72
C ASP A 192 -10.58 20.40 -2.23
N PRO A 193 -11.80 20.67 -2.71
CA PRO A 193 -12.15 20.44 -4.11
C PRO A 193 -11.31 21.23 -5.11
N ALA A 194 -10.80 22.41 -4.71
CA ALA A 194 -9.92 23.21 -5.57
C ALA A 194 -8.58 22.49 -5.83
N ALA A 195 -8.09 21.72 -4.86
CA ALA A 195 -6.93 20.84 -5.00
C ALA A 195 -7.30 19.42 -5.48
N GLY A 196 -8.58 19.16 -5.80
CA GLY A 196 -9.09 17.84 -6.22
C GLY A 196 -9.06 16.80 -5.10
N ARG A 197 -9.24 17.22 -3.85
CA ARG A 197 -9.29 16.37 -2.65
C ARG A 197 -10.72 16.35 -2.12
N TYR A 198 -11.27 15.17 -1.91
CA TYR A 198 -12.69 15.00 -1.59
C TYR A 198 -12.95 14.18 -0.34
N GLY A 199 -11.91 13.76 0.38
CA GLY A 199 -12.04 12.92 1.58
C GLY A 199 -12.61 11.54 1.28
N ILE A 200 -12.34 11.01 0.07
CA ILE A 200 -12.97 9.79 -0.44
C ILE A 200 -12.53 8.57 0.37
N GLY A 201 -11.23 8.46 0.66
CA GLY A 201 -10.71 7.32 1.41
C GLY A 201 -11.34 7.22 2.79
N TRP A 202 -11.38 8.32 3.51
CA TRP A 202 -12.05 8.36 4.81
C TRP A 202 -13.53 7.97 4.71
N ALA A 203 -14.24 8.52 3.74
CA ALA A 203 -15.67 8.23 3.54
C ALA A 203 -15.95 6.78 3.12
N SER A 204 -14.97 6.10 2.51
CA SER A 204 -15.10 4.70 2.08
C SER A 204 -15.07 3.70 3.24
N VAL A 205 -14.19 3.93 4.22
CA VAL A 205 -13.92 2.96 5.32
C VAL A 205 -13.63 3.69 6.64
N PRO A 206 -14.56 4.55 7.14
CA PRO A 206 -14.32 5.40 8.29
C PRO A 206 -14.01 4.60 9.56
N GLU A 207 -14.60 3.41 9.72
CA GLU A 207 -14.36 2.54 10.87
C GLU A 207 -12.93 2.00 10.89
N VAL A 208 -12.36 1.68 9.72
CA VAL A 208 -10.98 1.18 9.61
C VAL A 208 -9.99 2.32 9.91
N PHE A 209 -10.27 3.55 9.44
CA PHE A 209 -9.48 4.72 9.82
C PHE A 209 -9.54 5.00 11.33
N ALA A 210 -10.72 4.86 11.96
CA ALA A 210 -10.85 4.99 13.41
C ALA A 210 -10.02 3.95 14.16
N LEU A 211 -10.02 2.68 13.70
CA LEU A 211 -9.16 1.63 14.25
C LEU A 211 -7.68 1.96 14.05
N ARG A 212 -7.28 2.40 12.84
CA ARG A 212 -5.88 2.77 12.56
C ARG A 212 -5.39 3.89 13.47
N ARG A 213 -6.23 4.90 13.73
CA ARG A 213 -5.88 6.00 14.66
C ARG A 213 -5.76 5.58 16.12
N ALA A 214 -6.38 4.46 16.49
CA ALA A 214 -6.36 3.94 17.87
C ALA A 214 -5.15 3.03 18.17
N VAL A 215 -4.38 2.62 17.14
CA VAL A 215 -3.27 1.68 17.28
C VAL A 215 -2.04 2.16 16.53
N ASP A 216 -0.86 1.95 17.12
CA ASP A 216 0.44 2.40 16.62
C ASP A 216 1.24 1.26 15.95
N GLU A 217 0.57 0.21 15.51
CA GLU A 217 1.24 -0.99 15.00
C GLU A 217 0.65 -1.47 13.68
N SER A 218 1.50 -2.05 12.84
CA SER A 218 1.14 -2.95 11.75
C SER A 218 1.36 -4.39 12.19
N ARG A 219 0.59 -5.33 11.62
CA ARG A 219 0.79 -6.76 11.86
C ARG A 219 0.96 -7.50 10.55
N TRP A 220 1.95 -8.38 10.53
CA TRP A 220 2.30 -9.15 9.35
C TRP A 220 2.65 -10.60 9.68
N HIS A 221 2.67 -11.45 8.67
CA HIS A 221 3.20 -12.82 8.75
C HIS A 221 4.15 -13.10 7.57
N GLY A 222 5.00 -14.10 7.73
CA GLY A 222 5.84 -14.63 6.66
C GLY A 222 5.10 -15.69 5.83
N LEU A 223 5.88 -16.52 5.14
CA LEU A 223 5.37 -17.66 4.36
C LEU A 223 4.92 -18.84 5.24
N THR A 224 5.53 -18.99 6.40
CA THR A 224 5.29 -20.08 7.38
C THR A 224 5.16 -19.51 8.78
#